data_49da601731c8517c6e3b012db0f581b1
#
_entry.id   49da601731c8517c6e3b012db0f581b1
#
_cell.length_a   1.000
_cell.length_b   1.000
_cell.length_c   1.000
_cell.angle_alpha   90.00
_cell.angle_beta   90.00
_cell.angle_gamma   90.00
#
_symmetry.space_group_name_H-M   'P 1'
#
loop_
_entity.id
_entity.type
_entity.pdbx_description
1 polymer ?
#
loop_
_entity_poly.entity_id
_entity_poly.type
_entity_poly.pdbx_seq_one_letter_code
_entity_poly.pdbx_strand_id
1 'polypeptide(L)'
;MSRYAVKTRADSPELRKAAMAIEQAAWSALGFLNFTRAHFVFYQELLEEHADCQLVLVDEETGYPVAVGNCVPLACDFNNLPPEGWDWIVETAANDRAKPKNALGALAISVPGIHRSKGLARRMIEEFRALSVRKSLDGVIAPVRPSAKHQHPFVSIDEYISWSDERGRLFDPWLRSHAAAGGRIIKPAERSMVVEEPVGFWEMWTGRTYQESGKYAVEGALVPVSIELDRGVG
;
A
#
# COMPACT_ATOMS: atom_id res chain seq x y z
N MET A 1 21.35 6.12 20.48
CA MET A 1 19.86 6.16 20.47
C MET A 1 19.38 6.33 19.03
N SER A 2 18.23 5.80 18.64
CA SER A 2 17.67 6.04 17.31
C SER A 2 17.27 7.51 17.21
N ARG A 3 17.56 8.18 16.11
CA ARG A 3 17.12 9.54 15.82
C ARG A 3 15.58 9.69 15.75
N TYR A 4 14.88 8.59 15.52
CA TYR A 4 13.45 8.58 15.28
C TYR A 4 12.70 7.81 16.37
N ALA A 5 11.74 8.48 17.01
CA ALA A 5 10.77 7.87 17.91
C ALA A 5 9.61 7.26 17.12
N VAL A 6 9.09 6.14 17.62
CA VAL A 6 7.87 5.51 17.09
C VAL A 6 6.69 5.95 17.93
N LYS A 7 5.72 6.56 17.29
CA LYS A 7 4.43 6.98 17.83
C LYS A 7 3.30 6.35 17.05
N THR A 8 2.06 6.57 17.51
CA THR A 8 0.86 6.12 16.82
C THR A 8 -0.13 7.28 16.63
N ARG A 9 -1.14 7.10 15.79
CA ARG A 9 -2.22 8.09 15.67
C ARG A 9 -3.08 8.19 16.93
N ALA A 10 -3.02 7.17 17.81
CA ALA A 10 -3.71 7.20 19.10
C ALA A 10 -3.04 8.13 20.13
N ASP A 11 -1.76 8.49 19.94
CA ASP A 11 -1.01 9.26 20.93
C ASP A 11 -1.43 10.73 21.00
N SER A 12 -1.82 11.34 19.88
CA SER A 12 -2.39 12.70 19.90
C SER A 12 -3.18 13.05 18.64
N PRO A 13 -4.14 13.99 18.74
CA PRO A 13 -4.88 14.53 17.57
C PRO A 13 -3.95 15.21 16.55
N GLU A 14 -2.89 15.87 16.99
CA GLU A 14 -1.91 16.57 16.15
C GLU A 14 -1.13 15.56 15.30
N LEU A 15 -0.68 14.45 15.90
CA LEU A 15 -0.03 13.36 15.16
C LEU A 15 -0.97 12.73 14.14
N ARG A 16 -2.24 12.51 14.50
CA ARG A 16 -3.26 12.02 13.56
C ARG A 16 -3.38 12.94 12.37
N LYS A 17 -3.57 14.24 12.59
CA LYS A 17 -3.70 15.24 11.53
C LYS A 17 -2.46 15.29 10.63
N ALA A 18 -1.27 15.30 11.23
CA ALA A 18 -0.01 15.32 10.49
C ALA A 18 0.20 14.04 9.66
N ALA A 19 -0.14 12.86 10.21
CA ALA A 19 -0.09 11.59 9.51
C ALA A 19 -1.01 11.58 8.28
N MET A 20 -2.25 12.03 8.42
CA MET A 20 -3.20 12.13 7.31
C MET A 20 -2.69 13.07 6.20
N ALA A 21 -2.08 14.20 6.55
CA ALA A 21 -1.50 15.14 5.57
C ALA A 21 -0.32 14.51 4.79
N ILE A 22 0.56 13.77 5.48
CA ILE A 22 1.66 13.02 4.85
C ILE A 22 1.13 11.98 3.88
N GLU A 23 0.12 11.24 4.29
CA GLU A 23 -0.51 10.19 3.49
C GLU A 23 -1.15 10.78 2.23
N GLN A 24 -2.00 11.78 2.40
CA GLN A 24 -2.66 12.47 1.29
C GLN A 24 -1.65 13.01 0.27
N ALA A 25 -0.58 13.66 0.73
CA ALA A 25 0.47 14.17 -0.15
C ALA A 25 1.23 13.05 -0.88
N ALA A 26 1.52 11.92 -0.19
CA ALA A 26 2.27 10.81 -0.77
C ALA A 26 1.49 10.06 -1.86
N TRP A 27 0.16 9.98 -1.74
CA TRP A 27 -0.70 9.20 -2.62
C TRP A 27 -1.53 10.04 -3.60
N SER A 28 -1.39 11.38 -3.60
CA SER A 28 -2.19 12.30 -4.43
C SER A 28 -2.14 11.98 -5.94
N ALA A 29 -0.97 11.61 -6.47
CA ALA A 29 -0.80 11.23 -7.88
C ALA A 29 -1.48 9.89 -8.24
N LEU A 30 -1.87 9.09 -7.26
CA LEU A 30 -2.53 7.80 -7.40
C LEU A 30 -3.96 7.83 -6.85
N GLY A 31 -4.60 8.99 -6.83
CA GLY A 31 -5.92 9.21 -6.25
C GLY A 31 -7.02 8.32 -6.84
N PHE A 32 -6.87 7.80 -8.08
CA PHE A 32 -7.80 6.83 -8.65
C PHE A 32 -7.89 5.54 -7.81
N LEU A 33 -6.86 5.16 -7.05
CA LEU A 33 -6.90 4.01 -6.16
C LEU A 33 -7.89 4.18 -4.99
N ASN A 34 -8.30 5.39 -4.68
CA ASN A 34 -9.30 5.65 -3.65
C ASN A 34 -10.71 5.19 -4.07
N PHE A 35 -10.91 4.88 -5.35
CA PHE A 35 -12.17 4.43 -5.91
C PHE A 35 -12.34 2.90 -5.88
N THR A 36 -11.41 2.14 -5.29
CA THR A 36 -11.72 0.74 -4.96
C THR A 36 -12.80 0.69 -3.89
N ARG A 37 -13.69 -0.30 -3.97
CA ARG A 37 -14.76 -0.48 -2.98
C ARG A 37 -14.20 -0.58 -1.55
N ALA A 38 -13.14 -1.34 -1.38
CA ALA A 38 -12.51 -1.54 -0.07
C ALA A 38 -11.99 -0.23 0.53
N HIS A 39 -11.33 0.61 -0.29
CA HIS A 39 -10.85 1.91 0.16
C HIS A 39 -12.01 2.85 0.50
N PHE A 40 -12.98 2.98 -0.41
CA PHE A 40 -14.08 3.92 -0.26
C PHE A 40 -14.98 3.62 0.95
N VAL A 41 -15.26 2.31 1.21
CA VAL A 41 -16.21 1.90 2.23
C VAL A 41 -15.56 1.73 3.61
N PHE A 42 -14.35 1.17 3.69
CA PHE A 42 -13.82 0.65 4.95
C PHE A 42 -12.53 1.32 5.44
N TYR A 43 -11.70 1.84 4.53
CA TYR A 43 -10.31 2.19 4.86
C TYR A 43 -10.21 3.20 6.01
N GLN A 44 -10.93 4.32 5.93
CA GLN A 44 -10.83 5.37 6.95
C GLN A 44 -11.35 4.92 8.31
N GLU A 45 -12.47 4.19 8.34
CA GLU A 45 -13.02 3.64 9.59
C GLU A 45 -12.01 2.69 10.25
N LEU A 46 -11.37 1.80 9.48
CA LEU A 46 -10.36 0.90 10.01
C LEU A 46 -9.13 1.61 10.57
N LEU A 47 -8.67 2.69 9.94
CA LEU A 47 -7.55 3.47 10.48
C LEU A 47 -7.90 4.16 11.80
N GLU A 48 -9.15 4.58 11.97
CA GLU A 48 -9.64 5.15 13.24
C GLU A 48 -9.81 4.07 14.30
N GLU A 49 -10.44 2.93 13.97
CA GLU A 49 -10.66 1.80 14.88
C GLU A 49 -9.33 1.23 15.39
N HIS A 50 -8.30 1.19 14.54
CA HIS A 50 -6.98 0.66 14.85
C HIS A 50 -5.91 1.78 14.91
N ALA A 51 -6.24 2.93 15.50
CA ALA A 51 -5.34 4.08 15.59
C ALA A 51 -4.00 3.76 16.29
N ASP A 52 -3.98 2.79 17.19
CA ASP A 52 -2.80 2.25 17.85
C ASP A 52 -1.89 1.40 16.94
N CYS A 53 -2.40 0.98 15.78
CA CYS A 53 -1.66 0.28 14.73
C CYS A 53 -1.16 1.23 13.62
N GLN A 54 -1.59 2.50 13.62
CA GLN A 54 -1.15 3.49 12.62
C GLN A 54 0.12 4.17 13.09
N LEU A 55 1.27 3.68 12.62
CA LEU A 55 2.57 4.11 13.11
C LEU A 55 3.02 5.44 12.51
N VAL A 56 3.70 6.25 13.30
CA VAL A 56 4.28 7.52 12.91
C VAL A 56 5.73 7.58 13.39
N LEU A 57 6.69 7.73 12.47
CA LEU A 57 8.06 8.04 12.83
C LEU A 57 8.21 9.55 13.02
N VAL A 58 8.67 9.94 14.20
CA VAL A 58 8.89 11.34 14.56
C VAL A 58 10.39 11.58 14.73
N ASP A 59 10.93 12.58 14.06
CA ASP A 59 12.32 13.01 14.26
C ASP A 59 12.44 13.69 15.63
N GLU A 60 13.25 13.12 16.54
CA GLU A 60 13.39 13.62 17.92
C GLU A 60 14.09 14.98 18.02
N GLU A 61 14.85 15.36 16.99
CA GLU A 61 15.52 16.67 16.97
C GLU A 61 14.54 17.81 16.65
N THR A 62 13.58 17.53 15.75
CA THR A 62 12.65 18.55 15.25
C THR A 62 11.24 18.42 15.83
N GLY A 63 10.89 17.26 16.38
CA GLY A 63 9.54 16.91 16.81
C GLY A 63 8.55 16.67 15.67
N TYR A 64 8.98 16.67 14.40
CA TYR A 64 8.10 16.51 13.25
C TYR A 64 7.98 15.06 12.78
N PRO A 65 6.78 14.63 12.34
CA PRO A 65 6.57 13.37 11.65
C PRO A 65 7.34 13.33 10.32
N VAL A 66 8.05 12.21 10.06
CA VAL A 66 8.88 12.01 8.88
C VAL A 66 8.49 10.80 8.05
N ALA A 67 7.68 9.90 8.59
CA ALA A 67 7.08 8.78 7.88
C ALA A 67 5.85 8.27 8.60
N VAL A 68 4.93 7.69 7.84
CA VAL A 68 3.69 7.07 8.33
C VAL A 68 3.58 5.66 7.79
N GLY A 69 3.10 4.74 8.63
CA GLY A 69 2.82 3.36 8.26
C GLY A 69 1.44 2.93 8.73
N ASN A 70 0.60 2.46 7.81
CA ASN A 70 -0.74 2.00 8.11
C ASN A 70 -0.82 0.48 8.06
N CYS A 71 -1.41 -0.11 9.07
CA CYS A 71 -1.65 -1.54 9.15
C CYS A 71 -2.86 -1.88 10.01
N VAL A 72 -3.40 -3.07 9.83
CA VAL A 72 -4.56 -3.56 10.56
C VAL A 72 -4.37 -5.02 10.99
N PRO A 73 -4.84 -5.42 12.18
CA PRO A 73 -4.88 -6.82 12.57
C PRO A 73 -5.99 -7.55 11.80
N LEU A 74 -5.70 -8.77 11.31
CA LEU A 74 -6.70 -9.60 10.64
C LEU A 74 -6.50 -11.09 10.92
N ALA A 75 -7.54 -11.88 10.64
CA ALA A 75 -7.43 -13.33 10.55
C ALA A 75 -6.91 -13.72 9.17
N CYS A 76 -5.83 -14.48 9.08
CA CYS A 76 -5.13 -14.80 7.83
C CYS A 76 -4.72 -16.27 7.80
N ASP A 77 -4.98 -16.95 6.69
CA ASP A 77 -4.31 -18.20 6.34
C ASP A 77 -3.15 -17.87 5.39
N PHE A 78 -1.93 -17.89 5.91
CA PHE A 78 -0.73 -17.56 5.13
C PHE A 78 -0.46 -18.53 3.96
N ASN A 79 -1.09 -19.70 3.95
CA ASN A 79 -0.94 -20.69 2.88
C ASN A 79 -1.98 -20.51 1.77
N ASN A 80 -3.06 -19.75 2.03
CA ASN A 80 -4.15 -19.56 1.09
C ASN A 80 -4.53 -18.08 0.96
N LEU A 81 -3.62 -17.29 0.38
CA LEU A 81 -3.83 -15.85 0.20
C LEU A 81 -4.65 -15.58 -1.06
N PRO A 82 -5.73 -14.80 -0.98
CA PRO A 82 -6.53 -14.43 -2.14
C PRO A 82 -5.81 -13.47 -3.09
N PRO A 83 -6.18 -13.45 -4.39
CA PRO A 83 -5.58 -12.57 -5.38
C PRO A 83 -6.01 -11.10 -5.23
N GLU A 84 -7.01 -10.80 -4.42
CA GLU A 84 -7.49 -9.44 -4.12
C GLU A 84 -6.53 -8.64 -3.22
N GLY A 85 -5.53 -9.25 -2.63
CA GLY A 85 -4.41 -8.61 -1.96
C GLY A 85 -4.80 -7.52 -0.96
N TRP A 86 -4.62 -6.24 -1.32
CA TRP A 86 -4.90 -5.10 -0.46
C TRP A 86 -6.39 -4.99 -0.11
N ASP A 87 -7.27 -5.14 -1.09
CA ASP A 87 -8.73 -5.06 -0.88
C ASP A 87 -9.19 -6.17 0.08
N TRP A 88 -8.67 -7.38 -0.10
CA TRP A 88 -8.96 -8.50 0.79
C TRP A 88 -8.52 -8.23 2.23
N ILE A 89 -7.34 -7.64 2.46
CA ILE A 89 -6.90 -7.29 3.82
C ILE A 89 -7.88 -6.32 4.47
N VAL A 90 -8.25 -5.26 3.75
CA VAL A 90 -9.17 -4.24 4.25
C VAL A 90 -10.55 -4.83 4.53
N GLU A 91 -11.12 -5.56 3.57
CA GLU A 91 -12.44 -6.18 3.72
C GLU A 91 -12.47 -7.24 4.82
N THR A 92 -11.42 -8.06 4.95
CA THR A 92 -11.32 -9.06 6.01
C THR A 92 -11.21 -8.39 7.38
N ALA A 93 -10.41 -7.36 7.53
CA ALA A 93 -10.31 -6.64 8.80
C ALA A 93 -11.64 -6.01 9.20
N ALA A 94 -12.37 -5.44 8.23
CA ALA A 94 -13.67 -4.81 8.46
C ALA A 94 -14.80 -5.79 8.79
N ASN A 95 -14.86 -6.91 8.07
CA ASN A 95 -16.00 -7.84 8.17
C ASN A 95 -15.81 -8.92 9.24
N ASP A 96 -14.59 -9.29 9.54
CA ASP A 96 -14.27 -10.38 10.47
C ASP A 96 -13.85 -9.87 11.87
N ARG A 97 -14.41 -8.74 12.32
CA ARG A 97 -14.02 -8.10 13.60
C ARG A 97 -14.01 -9.06 14.81
N ALA A 98 -14.94 -9.98 14.87
CA ALA A 98 -15.07 -10.94 15.97
C ALA A 98 -14.09 -12.12 15.90
N LYS A 99 -13.44 -12.38 14.76
CA LYS A 99 -12.50 -13.50 14.63
C LYS A 99 -11.18 -13.20 15.34
N PRO A 100 -10.54 -14.20 15.97
CA PRO A 100 -9.19 -14.06 16.49
C PRO A 100 -8.23 -13.60 15.40
N LYS A 101 -7.40 -12.59 15.70
CA LYS A 101 -6.42 -12.05 14.77
C LYS A 101 -5.09 -12.78 14.95
N ASN A 102 -4.45 -13.14 13.85
CA ASN A 102 -3.15 -13.80 13.85
C ASN A 102 -2.13 -13.14 12.92
N ALA A 103 -2.55 -12.14 12.13
CA ALA A 103 -1.67 -11.45 11.20
C ALA A 103 -1.82 -9.93 11.32
N LEU A 104 -0.76 -9.21 10.97
CA LEU A 104 -0.78 -7.78 10.74
C LEU A 104 -0.73 -7.51 9.21
N GLY A 105 -1.80 -6.95 8.66
CA GLY A 105 -1.87 -6.54 7.26
C GLY A 105 -1.28 -5.14 7.08
N ALA A 106 -0.15 -5.03 6.39
CA ALA A 106 0.44 -3.74 6.04
C ALA A 106 -0.30 -3.14 4.85
N LEU A 107 -0.79 -1.90 4.98
CA LEU A 107 -1.63 -1.24 3.98
C LEU A 107 -0.89 -0.15 3.21
N ALA A 108 -0.07 0.66 3.90
CA ALA A 108 0.68 1.74 3.27
C ALA A 108 1.93 2.11 4.08
N ILE A 109 2.95 2.59 3.39
CA ILE A 109 4.07 3.34 3.98
C ILE A 109 4.24 4.62 3.19
N SER A 110 4.12 5.76 3.86
CA SER A 110 4.20 7.09 3.27
C SER A 110 5.42 7.85 3.82
N VAL A 111 6.33 8.22 2.92
CA VAL A 111 7.53 9.00 3.26
C VAL A 111 7.56 10.24 2.38
N PRO A 112 7.48 11.46 2.96
CA PRO A 112 7.58 12.71 2.21
C PRO A 112 8.86 12.76 1.37
N GLY A 113 8.81 13.41 0.20
CA GLY A 113 9.93 13.48 -0.76
C GLY A 113 11.25 13.93 -0.12
N ILE A 114 11.20 14.95 0.74
CA ILE A 114 12.36 15.51 1.47
C ILE A 114 13.01 14.53 2.48
N HIS A 115 12.29 13.46 2.84
CA HIS A 115 12.76 12.44 3.78
C HIS A 115 13.09 11.11 3.10
N ARG A 116 12.90 10.98 1.78
CA ARG A 116 13.25 9.76 1.04
C ARG A 116 14.76 9.49 1.08
N SER A 117 15.14 8.26 0.76
CA SER A 117 16.53 7.78 0.74
C SER A 117 17.27 7.82 2.10
N LYS A 118 16.55 8.04 3.21
CA LYS A 118 17.08 8.03 4.59
C LYS A 118 16.80 6.71 5.33
N GLY A 119 16.37 5.65 4.63
CA GLY A 119 16.08 4.35 5.24
C GLY A 119 14.75 4.27 6.01
N LEU A 120 13.91 5.34 6.01
CA LEU A 120 12.68 5.40 6.81
C LEU A 120 11.65 4.35 6.43
N ALA A 121 11.53 4.05 5.13
CA ALA A 121 10.61 3.02 4.66
C ALA A 121 11.00 1.63 5.18
N ARG A 122 12.30 1.29 5.14
CA ARG A 122 12.82 0.06 5.73
C ARG A 122 12.58 0.02 7.24
N ARG A 123 12.87 1.13 7.93
CA ARG A 123 12.58 1.25 9.37
C ARG A 123 11.11 1.00 9.67
N MET A 124 10.19 1.51 8.87
CA MET A 124 8.76 1.29 9.06
C MET A 124 8.37 -0.20 8.89
N ILE A 125 8.96 -0.91 7.92
CA ILE A 125 8.76 -2.37 7.77
C ILE A 125 9.23 -3.11 9.04
N GLU A 126 10.38 -2.72 9.59
CA GLU A 126 10.92 -3.27 10.83
C GLU A 126 9.97 -3.00 12.02
N GLU A 127 9.36 -1.81 12.08
CA GLU A 127 8.38 -1.46 13.11
C GLU A 127 7.05 -2.23 12.97
N PHE A 128 6.59 -2.52 11.75
CA PHE A 128 5.44 -3.41 11.56
C PHE A 128 5.71 -4.81 12.11
N ARG A 129 6.92 -5.34 11.88
CA ARG A 129 7.32 -6.63 12.47
C ARG A 129 7.38 -6.57 13.99
N ALA A 130 7.96 -5.51 14.55
CA ALA A 130 8.00 -5.32 15.99
C ALA A 130 6.58 -5.17 16.58
N LEU A 131 5.67 -4.50 15.88
CA LEU A 131 4.27 -4.38 16.27
C LEU A 131 3.55 -5.73 16.25
N SER A 132 3.76 -6.55 15.21
CA SER A 132 3.15 -7.88 15.15
C SER A 132 3.58 -8.76 16.33
N VAL A 133 4.86 -8.70 16.71
CA VAL A 133 5.37 -9.42 17.90
C VAL A 133 4.73 -8.88 19.19
N ARG A 134 4.67 -7.55 19.37
CA ARG A 134 4.02 -6.94 20.56
C ARG A 134 2.54 -7.31 20.68
N LYS A 135 1.86 -7.51 19.57
CA LYS A 135 0.45 -7.92 19.53
C LYS A 135 0.26 -9.45 19.52
N SER A 136 1.34 -10.22 19.69
CA SER A 136 1.31 -11.69 19.67
C SER A 136 0.70 -12.27 18.39
N LEU A 137 0.98 -11.64 17.24
CA LEU A 137 0.56 -12.10 15.91
C LEU A 137 1.67 -12.95 15.27
N ASP A 138 1.28 -13.90 14.42
CA ASP A 138 2.20 -14.85 13.78
C ASP A 138 3.12 -14.19 12.73
N GLY A 139 2.70 -13.04 12.18
CA GLY A 139 3.52 -12.33 11.21
C GLY A 139 2.85 -11.12 10.56
N VAL A 140 3.57 -10.56 9.59
CA VAL A 140 3.12 -9.44 8.77
C VAL A 140 2.90 -9.92 7.34
N ILE A 141 1.76 -9.56 6.75
CA ILE A 141 1.49 -9.72 5.32
C ILE A 141 1.40 -8.34 4.67
N ALA A 142 2.00 -8.20 3.49
CA ALA A 142 2.01 -6.95 2.76
C ALA A 142 1.71 -7.17 1.26
N PRO A 143 0.61 -6.63 0.73
CA PRO A 143 0.38 -6.54 -0.71
C PRO A 143 1.26 -5.41 -1.28
N VAL A 144 2.49 -5.76 -1.61
CA VAL A 144 3.50 -4.78 -2.01
C VAL A 144 3.22 -4.31 -3.44
N ARG A 145 3.00 -3.00 -3.59
CA ARG A 145 2.90 -2.34 -4.89
C ARG A 145 4.31 -1.98 -5.38
N PRO A 146 4.87 -2.66 -6.40
CA PRO A 146 6.22 -2.39 -6.88
C PRO A 146 6.34 -0.95 -7.39
N SER A 147 7.39 -0.24 -6.96
CA SER A 147 7.52 1.20 -7.16
C SER A 147 7.83 1.62 -8.61
N ALA A 148 8.47 0.75 -9.38
CA ALA A 148 8.84 1.04 -10.76
C ALA A 148 8.03 0.25 -11.81
N LYS A 149 7.10 -0.61 -11.39
CA LYS A 149 6.25 -1.43 -12.30
C LYS A 149 5.38 -0.58 -13.23
N HIS A 150 4.94 0.59 -12.80
CA HIS A 150 4.15 1.52 -13.62
C HIS A 150 4.89 1.99 -14.89
N GLN A 151 6.22 1.90 -14.92
CA GLN A 151 7.03 2.19 -16.11
C GLN A 151 6.97 1.05 -17.15
N HIS A 152 6.46 -0.12 -16.75
CA HIS A 152 6.34 -1.32 -17.58
C HIS A 152 4.92 -1.90 -17.50
N PRO A 153 3.86 -1.11 -17.82
CA PRO A 153 2.48 -1.51 -17.56
C PRO A 153 2.05 -2.75 -18.34
N PHE A 154 2.62 -2.98 -19.53
CA PHE A 154 2.29 -4.12 -20.40
C PHE A 154 3.05 -5.41 -20.07
N VAL A 155 4.03 -5.36 -19.19
CA VAL A 155 4.75 -6.55 -18.69
C VAL A 155 3.90 -7.21 -17.61
N SER A 156 3.80 -8.54 -17.59
CA SER A 156 3.09 -9.25 -16.53
C SER A 156 3.76 -9.05 -15.18
N ILE A 157 3.02 -9.20 -14.09
CA ILE A 157 3.60 -9.08 -12.76
C ILE A 157 4.59 -10.22 -12.47
N ASP A 158 4.30 -11.43 -12.95
CA ASP A 158 5.17 -12.60 -12.79
C ASP A 158 6.52 -12.39 -13.47
N GLU A 159 6.50 -11.88 -14.71
CA GLU A 159 7.72 -11.54 -15.42
C GLU A 159 8.48 -10.43 -14.69
N TYR A 160 7.80 -9.34 -14.30
CA TYR A 160 8.43 -8.19 -13.66
C TYR A 160 9.11 -8.55 -12.34
N ILE A 161 8.49 -9.35 -11.49
CA ILE A 161 9.08 -9.75 -10.19
C ILE A 161 10.27 -10.70 -10.34
N SER A 162 10.43 -11.34 -11.52
CA SER A 162 11.59 -12.18 -11.83
C SER A 162 12.84 -11.39 -12.25
N TRP A 163 12.66 -10.09 -12.57
CA TRP A 163 13.78 -9.25 -13.02
C TRP A 163 14.78 -8.99 -11.90
N SER A 164 16.06 -8.98 -12.29
CA SER A 164 17.18 -8.68 -11.39
C SER A 164 18.00 -7.51 -11.92
N ASP A 165 18.66 -6.81 -11.01
CA ASP A 165 19.68 -5.82 -11.36
C ASP A 165 21.03 -6.50 -11.69
N GLU A 166 22.01 -5.70 -12.11
CA GLU A 166 23.37 -6.19 -12.45
C GLU A 166 24.08 -6.93 -11.31
N ARG A 167 23.59 -6.80 -10.08
CA ARG A 167 24.11 -7.47 -8.88
C ARG A 167 23.28 -8.69 -8.48
N GLY A 168 22.34 -9.14 -9.32
CA GLY A 168 21.45 -10.27 -9.05
C GLY A 168 20.41 -10.02 -7.96
N ARG A 169 20.16 -8.77 -7.59
CA ARG A 169 19.09 -8.39 -6.62
C ARG A 169 17.80 -8.08 -7.37
N LEU A 170 16.65 -8.22 -6.71
CA LEU A 170 15.36 -7.84 -7.27
C LEU A 170 15.44 -6.45 -7.94
N PHE A 171 14.91 -6.34 -9.16
CA PHE A 171 14.98 -5.11 -9.96
C PHE A 171 14.26 -3.94 -9.29
N ASP A 172 13.06 -4.19 -8.76
CA ASP A 172 12.26 -3.13 -8.14
C ASP A 172 12.84 -2.67 -6.79
N PRO A 173 13.05 -1.36 -6.59
CA PRO A 173 13.63 -0.84 -5.35
C PRO A 173 12.78 -1.14 -4.11
N TRP A 174 11.44 -1.18 -4.26
CA TRP A 174 10.54 -1.40 -3.14
C TRP A 174 10.50 -2.89 -2.75
N LEU A 175 10.47 -3.79 -3.74
CA LEU A 175 10.63 -5.24 -3.49
C LEU A 175 11.98 -5.53 -2.83
N ARG A 176 13.07 -4.88 -3.25
CA ARG A 176 14.38 -5.01 -2.58
C ARG A 176 14.33 -4.56 -1.12
N SER A 177 13.61 -3.48 -0.81
CA SER A 177 13.49 -2.99 0.57
C SER A 177 12.79 -4.00 1.46
N HIS A 178 11.73 -4.64 0.97
CA HIS A 178 11.03 -5.71 1.69
C HIS A 178 11.91 -6.95 1.87
N ALA A 179 12.61 -7.39 0.81
CA ALA A 179 13.54 -8.52 0.89
C ALA A 179 14.68 -8.26 1.89
N ALA A 180 15.27 -7.06 1.87
CA ALA A 180 16.31 -6.65 2.81
C ALA A 180 15.83 -6.59 4.27
N ALA A 181 14.53 -6.39 4.51
CA ALA A 181 13.91 -6.48 5.82
C ALA A 181 13.48 -7.92 6.20
N GLY A 182 13.87 -8.93 5.40
CA GLY A 182 13.57 -10.35 5.64
C GLY A 182 12.19 -10.80 5.12
N GLY A 183 11.55 -9.99 4.29
CA GLY A 183 10.34 -10.38 3.57
C GLY A 183 10.67 -11.34 2.42
N ARG A 184 9.70 -12.19 2.07
CA ARG A 184 9.75 -13.04 0.89
C ARG A 184 8.52 -12.84 0.03
N ILE A 185 8.68 -12.86 -1.27
CA ILE A 185 7.55 -12.86 -2.21
C ILE A 185 6.87 -14.23 -2.11
N ILE A 186 5.56 -14.25 -1.88
CA ILE A 186 4.76 -15.47 -1.83
C ILE A 186 4.15 -15.73 -3.20
N LYS A 187 3.42 -14.76 -3.71
CA LYS A 187 2.80 -14.80 -5.04
C LYS A 187 2.34 -13.41 -5.47
N PRO A 188 2.04 -13.17 -6.75
CA PRO A 188 1.29 -12.00 -7.19
C PRO A 188 -0.12 -11.93 -6.61
N ALA A 189 -0.62 -10.70 -6.42
CA ALA A 189 -2.00 -10.40 -6.07
C ALA A 189 -2.62 -9.63 -7.25
N GLU A 190 -3.07 -10.39 -8.26
CA GLU A 190 -3.42 -9.86 -9.58
C GLU A 190 -4.67 -8.97 -9.59
N ARG A 191 -5.54 -9.13 -8.58
CA ARG A 191 -6.77 -8.36 -8.42
C ARG A 191 -6.73 -7.39 -7.26
N SER A 192 -5.53 -6.99 -6.85
CA SER A 192 -5.35 -6.01 -5.77
C SER A 192 -5.60 -4.60 -6.27
N MET A 193 -6.46 -3.87 -5.58
CA MET A 193 -6.85 -2.50 -5.89
C MET A 193 -7.40 -2.34 -7.32
N VAL A 194 -8.38 -3.17 -7.67
CA VAL A 194 -9.09 -3.05 -8.95
C VAL A 194 -10.00 -1.83 -8.90
N VAL A 195 -9.85 -0.95 -9.88
CA VAL A 195 -10.68 0.23 -10.08
C VAL A 195 -11.46 0.02 -11.38
N GLU A 196 -12.77 -0.12 -11.28
CA GLU A 196 -13.68 -0.20 -12.42
C GLU A 196 -14.62 1.00 -12.36
N GLU A 197 -14.42 1.93 -13.29
CA GLU A 197 -15.13 3.20 -13.31
C GLU A 197 -15.62 3.52 -14.74
N PRO A 198 -16.64 4.39 -14.91
CA PRO A 198 -17.07 4.81 -16.23
C PRO A 198 -15.95 5.39 -17.09
N VAL A 199 -16.02 5.23 -18.42
CA VAL A 199 -15.02 5.80 -19.36
C VAL A 199 -14.79 7.27 -19.09
N GLY A 200 -15.84 8.05 -18.83
CA GLY A 200 -15.71 9.48 -18.51
C GLY A 200 -14.87 9.80 -17.27
N PHE A 201 -14.82 8.89 -16.28
CA PHE A 201 -13.90 9.02 -15.14
C PHE A 201 -12.45 8.94 -15.62
N TRP A 202 -12.13 7.95 -16.46
CA TRP A 202 -10.78 7.77 -16.99
C TRP A 202 -10.38 8.90 -17.95
N GLU A 203 -11.33 9.43 -18.75
CA GLU A 203 -11.10 10.60 -19.59
C GLU A 203 -10.76 11.84 -18.76
N MET A 204 -11.51 12.09 -17.71
CA MET A 204 -11.24 13.19 -16.78
C MET A 204 -9.89 13.00 -16.06
N TRP A 205 -9.59 11.79 -15.60
CA TRP A 205 -8.35 11.50 -14.89
C TRP A 205 -7.11 11.66 -15.76
N THR A 206 -7.18 11.18 -17.01
CA THR A 206 -6.04 11.16 -17.92
C THR A 206 -5.92 12.41 -18.80
N GLY A 207 -6.97 13.22 -18.89
CA GLY A 207 -7.07 14.34 -19.83
C GLY A 207 -7.15 13.88 -21.29
N ARG A 208 -7.55 12.64 -21.58
CA ARG A 208 -7.66 12.03 -22.92
C ARG A 208 -9.08 11.64 -23.19
N THR A 209 -9.48 11.69 -24.48
CA THR A 209 -10.72 11.08 -24.95
C THR A 209 -10.39 9.72 -25.60
N TYR A 210 -11.15 8.69 -25.24
CA TYR A 210 -10.98 7.35 -25.78
C TYR A 210 -11.97 7.12 -26.91
N GLN A 211 -11.45 6.93 -28.14
CA GLN A 211 -12.28 6.72 -29.35
C GLN A 211 -12.42 5.26 -29.73
N GLU A 212 -11.62 4.37 -29.16
CA GLU A 212 -11.61 2.94 -29.43
C GLU A 212 -11.48 2.15 -28.12
N SER A 213 -12.12 0.99 -28.06
CA SER A 213 -11.89 0.03 -26.98
C SER A 213 -10.48 -0.53 -27.07
N GLY A 214 -9.81 -0.70 -25.90
CA GLY A 214 -8.44 -1.18 -25.90
C GLY A 214 -7.76 -1.03 -24.54
N LYS A 215 -6.47 -1.36 -24.49
CA LYS A 215 -5.62 -1.28 -23.31
C LYS A 215 -4.76 -0.03 -23.37
N TYR A 216 -4.90 0.84 -22.39
CA TYR A 216 -4.22 2.13 -22.33
C TYR A 216 -3.34 2.23 -21.10
N ALA A 217 -2.08 2.65 -21.30
CA ALA A 217 -1.21 2.99 -20.19
C ALA A 217 -1.72 4.27 -19.50
N VAL A 218 -1.98 4.18 -18.22
CA VAL A 218 -2.37 5.31 -17.35
C VAL A 218 -1.25 5.57 -16.37
N GLU A 219 -0.91 6.83 -16.15
CA GLU A 219 0.18 7.21 -15.26
C GLU A 219 -0.04 6.65 -13.86
N GLY A 220 0.98 5.99 -13.34
CA GLY A 220 0.94 5.36 -12.04
C GLY A 220 0.25 3.99 -12.01
N ALA A 221 -0.59 3.59 -12.96
CA ALA A 221 -1.18 2.27 -12.98
C ALA A 221 -0.13 1.17 -13.23
N LEU A 222 -0.23 0.05 -12.51
CA LEU A 222 0.72 -1.07 -12.67
C LEU A 222 0.44 -1.93 -13.90
N VAL A 223 -0.80 -1.90 -14.37
CA VAL A 223 -1.29 -2.59 -15.57
C VAL A 223 -2.04 -1.59 -16.44
N PRO A 224 -2.19 -1.86 -17.76
CA PRO A 224 -3.01 -0.98 -18.60
C PRO A 224 -4.46 -1.00 -18.14
N VAL A 225 -5.13 0.14 -18.22
CA VAL A 225 -6.59 0.23 -18.06
C VAL A 225 -7.23 -0.28 -19.34
N SER A 226 -8.21 -1.19 -19.19
CA SER A 226 -8.98 -1.75 -20.32
C SER A 226 -10.23 -0.89 -20.53
N ILE A 227 -10.20 -0.03 -21.54
CA ILE A 227 -11.37 0.78 -21.93
C ILE A 227 -12.29 -0.08 -22.82
N GLU A 228 -13.54 -0.22 -22.42
CA GLU A 228 -14.58 -0.96 -23.13
C GLU A 228 -15.74 -0.01 -23.45
N LEU A 229 -15.69 0.66 -24.62
CA LEU A 229 -16.68 1.68 -25.00
C LEU A 229 -18.10 1.13 -25.10
N ASP A 230 -18.26 -0.13 -25.58
CA ASP A 230 -19.57 -0.77 -25.69
C ASP A 230 -20.24 -0.99 -24.32
N ARG A 231 -19.43 -1.14 -23.27
CA ARG A 231 -19.89 -1.27 -21.87
C ARG A 231 -19.86 0.06 -21.12
N GLY A 232 -19.21 1.06 -21.67
CA GLY A 232 -19.03 2.36 -21.05
C GLY A 232 -18.12 2.36 -19.81
N VAL A 233 -17.22 1.37 -19.65
CA VAL A 233 -16.35 1.18 -18.47
C VAL A 233 -14.86 1.09 -18.86
N GLY A 234 -14.02 1.31 -17.85
CA GLY A 234 -12.56 1.17 -17.94
C GLY A 234 -11.94 0.82 -16.61
#